data_646a27b9ad960a5f7f8f5297a0d9dd3d
#
_entry.id   646a27b9ad960a5f7f8f5297a0d9dd3d
#
_cell.length_a   1.000
_cell.length_b   1.000
_cell.length_c   1.000
_cell.angle_alpha   90.00
_cell.angle_beta   90.00
_cell.angle_gamma   90.00
#
_symmetry.space_group_name_H-M   'P 1'
#
loop_
_entity.id
_entity.type
_entity.pdbx_description
1 polymer ?
#
loop_
_entity_poly.entity_id
_entity_poly.type
_entity_poly.pdbx_seq_one_letter_code
_entity_poly.pdbx_strand_id
1 'polypeptide(L)'
;MQLVLPCPADSWISQRWGENPDIYSRWGYGGHNGWDFAYPSGTPVFTVADGKVTVVGWDEHGYGLWVEVAHDFGRTRYAHGVPQTAAVQVGQDVSAGQHLMDGGTSGFSTGPHLHFEIRVSDQPERYGVEYYATRWGSFCIDPGPFMPAPHGAGRDIGDDNVDERVSKLEAELRSERARAELNYTKMIDAMGDLGFTVRSMNRAGDGIPSDDQPKLAELNEKWAGKI
;
A
#
# COMPACT_ATOMS: atom_id res chain seq x y z
N MET A 1 12.71 18.09 13.82
CA MET A 1 11.61 17.17 14.11
C MET A 1 12.21 15.77 14.13
N GLN A 2 11.99 14.99 15.16
CA GLN A 2 12.42 13.59 15.23
C GLN A 2 11.18 12.75 15.53
N LEU A 3 10.88 11.78 14.67
CA LEU A 3 9.70 10.92 14.72
C LEU A 3 10.06 9.52 15.24
N VAL A 4 9.09 8.78 15.75
CA VAL A 4 9.25 7.34 15.96
C VAL A 4 8.76 6.56 14.73
N LEU A 5 9.10 5.26 14.61
CA LEU A 5 8.62 4.44 13.50
C LEU A 5 7.10 4.24 13.58
N PRO A 6 6.39 4.31 12.43
CA PRO A 6 4.95 4.11 12.37
C PRO A 6 4.52 2.63 12.39
N CYS A 7 5.48 1.71 12.35
CA CYS A 7 5.29 0.26 12.33
C CYS A 7 6.50 -0.43 12.97
N PRO A 8 6.46 -1.75 13.23
CA PRO A 8 7.60 -2.49 13.78
C PRO A 8 8.88 -2.29 12.98
N ALA A 9 10.02 -2.27 13.67
CA ALA A 9 11.32 -1.93 13.11
C ALA A 9 11.86 -2.92 12.05
N ASP A 10 11.30 -4.12 12.00
CA ASP A 10 11.59 -5.16 10.99
C ASP A 10 10.76 -5.00 9.70
N SER A 11 9.85 -4.03 9.65
CA SER A 11 9.18 -3.63 8.40
C SER A 11 10.19 -2.99 7.46
N TRP A 12 10.10 -3.31 6.15
CA TRP A 12 11.01 -2.73 5.16
C TRP A 12 10.29 -1.69 4.29
N ILE A 13 11.05 -0.73 3.76
CA ILE A 13 10.50 0.26 2.84
C ILE A 13 10.38 -0.38 1.46
N SER A 14 9.14 -0.54 0.99
CA SER A 14 8.81 -1.09 -0.34
C SER A 14 8.70 -0.02 -1.42
N GLN A 15 8.40 1.23 -1.04
CA GLN A 15 8.34 2.35 -1.95
C GLN A 15 8.71 3.64 -1.23
N ARG A 16 9.59 4.45 -1.86
CA ARG A 16 10.05 5.72 -1.31
C ARG A 16 9.36 6.90 -1.98
N TRP A 17 9.57 8.06 -1.41
CA TRP A 17 9.16 9.34 -1.99
C TRP A 17 9.61 9.48 -3.45
N GLY A 18 8.74 10.01 -4.31
CA GLY A 18 9.04 10.32 -5.70
C GLY A 18 9.06 9.14 -6.67
N GLU A 19 9.00 7.90 -6.20
CA GLU A 19 9.00 6.72 -7.05
C GLU A 19 7.68 6.55 -7.83
N ASN A 20 7.76 5.84 -8.97
CA ASN A 20 6.62 5.46 -9.82
C ASN A 20 5.72 6.64 -10.28
N PRO A 21 6.27 7.70 -10.90
CA PRO A 21 5.52 8.91 -11.27
C PRO A 21 4.30 8.62 -12.15
N ASP A 22 4.35 7.61 -13.01
CA ASP A 22 3.25 7.24 -13.90
C ASP A 22 1.98 6.81 -13.12
N ILE A 23 2.16 6.19 -11.96
CA ILE A 23 1.06 5.78 -11.09
C ILE A 23 0.41 6.99 -10.43
N TYR A 24 1.23 7.92 -9.90
CA TYR A 24 0.78 9.02 -9.05
C TYR A 24 0.34 10.26 -9.82
N SER A 25 0.69 10.37 -11.11
CA SER A 25 0.26 11.47 -11.99
C SER A 25 -1.26 11.64 -12.07
N ARG A 26 -2.04 10.55 -11.93
CA ARG A 26 -3.51 10.58 -11.89
C ARG A 26 -4.07 11.40 -10.71
N TRP A 27 -3.32 11.52 -9.63
CA TRP A 27 -3.67 12.35 -8.47
C TRP A 27 -2.99 13.71 -8.48
N GLY A 28 -2.17 14.02 -9.51
CA GLY A 28 -1.45 15.28 -9.68
C GLY A 28 -0.12 15.35 -8.93
N TYR A 29 0.43 14.21 -8.51
CA TYR A 29 1.75 14.12 -7.90
C TYR A 29 2.81 13.74 -8.93
N GLY A 30 4.04 14.23 -8.74
CA GLY A 30 5.20 13.91 -9.57
C GLY A 30 5.81 12.54 -9.28
N GLY A 31 5.26 11.80 -8.32
CA GLY A 31 5.67 10.48 -7.88
C GLY A 31 5.00 10.14 -6.57
N HIS A 32 5.44 9.08 -5.91
CA HIS A 32 4.92 8.64 -4.62
C HIS A 32 4.96 9.78 -3.58
N ASN A 33 3.85 10.07 -2.95
CA ASN A 33 3.67 11.22 -2.06
C ASN A 33 3.88 10.91 -0.57
N GLY A 34 4.56 9.81 -0.29
CA GLY A 34 4.86 9.30 1.05
C GLY A 34 5.93 8.21 1.04
N TRP A 35 5.92 7.38 2.06
CA TRP A 35 6.70 6.16 2.14
C TRP A 35 5.78 4.96 2.38
N ASP A 36 6.07 3.83 1.70
CA ASP A 36 5.38 2.57 1.94
C ASP A 36 6.27 1.61 2.74
N PHE A 37 5.71 1.12 3.84
CA PHE A 37 6.34 0.12 4.70
C PHE A 37 5.62 -1.22 4.52
N ALA A 38 6.29 -2.19 3.91
CA ALA A 38 5.74 -3.52 3.70
C ALA A 38 5.85 -4.38 4.98
N TYR A 39 4.80 -5.13 5.25
CA TYR A 39 4.65 -6.01 6.41
C TYR A 39 3.51 -7.02 6.19
N PRO A 40 3.40 -8.08 7.00
CA PRO A 40 2.23 -8.96 7.00
C PRO A 40 0.95 -8.22 7.41
N SER A 41 -0.21 -8.56 6.80
CA SER A 41 -1.50 -8.01 7.23
C SER A 41 -1.79 -8.31 8.70
N GLY A 42 -2.35 -7.33 9.42
CA GLY A 42 -2.56 -7.39 10.87
C GLY A 42 -1.40 -6.82 11.69
N THR A 43 -0.34 -6.33 11.04
CA THR A 43 0.76 -5.65 11.73
C THR A 43 0.27 -4.35 12.36
N PRO A 44 0.58 -4.05 13.65
CA PRO A 44 0.11 -2.83 14.28
C PRO A 44 0.79 -1.59 13.70
N VAL A 45 -0.02 -0.54 13.47
CA VAL A 45 0.40 0.78 13.00
C VAL A 45 0.30 1.78 14.14
N PHE A 46 1.33 2.61 14.31
CA PHE A 46 1.48 3.53 15.44
C PHE A 46 1.60 4.98 14.96
N THR A 47 1.14 5.94 15.81
CA THR A 47 1.44 7.36 15.54
C THR A 47 2.92 7.67 15.77
N VAL A 48 3.48 8.51 14.89
CA VAL A 48 4.92 8.86 14.91
C VAL A 48 5.29 9.92 15.94
N ALA A 49 4.30 10.63 16.51
CA ALA A 49 4.49 11.70 17.49
C ALA A 49 3.20 11.91 18.30
N ASP A 50 3.29 12.67 19.39
CA ASP A 50 2.12 13.15 20.13
C ASP A 50 1.23 14.00 19.21
N GLY A 51 -0.08 13.91 19.39
CA GLY A 51 -1.01 14.66 18.56
C GLY A 51 -2.47 14.38 18.86
N LYS A 52 -3.32 14.83 17.95
CA LYS A 52 -4.77 14.64 18.02
C LYS A 52 -5.29 14.00 16.73
N VAL A 53 -6.07 12.95 16.84
CA VAL A 53 -6.72 12.30 15.69
C VAL A 53 -7.71 13.25 15.05
N THR A 54 -7.53 13.57 13.77
CA THR A 54 -8.40 14.46 13.01
C THR A 54 -9.32 13.74 12.06
N VAL A 55 -8.91 12.55 11.59
CA VAL A 55 -9.73 11.71 10.73
C VAL A 55 -9.54 10.24 11.10
N VAL A 56 -10.65 9.51 11.09
CA VAL A 56 -10.71 8.05 10.91
C VAL A 56 -11.68 7.84 9.74
N GLY A 57 -11.17 7.47 8.59
CA GLY A 57 -11.90 7.51 7.33
C GLY A 57 -11.82 6.23 6.52
N TRP A 58 -12.67 6.16 5.50
CA TRP A 58 -12.71 5.10 4.50
C TRP A 58 -12.70 5.69 3.10
N ASP A 59 -11.79 5.22 2.24
CA ASP A 59 -11.70 5.57 0.82
C ASP A 59 -11.43 4.31 0.00
N GLU A 60 -12.46 3.75 -0.60
CA GLU A 60 -12.40 2.48 -1.33
C GLU A 60 -11.44 2.52 -2.53
N HIS A 61 -11.27 3.68 -3.17
CA HIS A 61 -10.48 3.84 -4.39
C HIS A 61 -9.13 4.55 -4.17
N GLY A 62 -8.78 4.80 -2.91
CA GLY A 62 -7.54 5.46 -2.51
C GLY A 62 -6.96 4.82 -1.25
N TYR A 63 -7.09 5.50 -0.13
CA TYR A 63 -6.42 5.16 1.14
C TYR A 63 -6.97 3.93 1.88
N GLY A 64 -8.13 3.36 1.50
CA GLY A 64 -8.81 2.32 2.26
C GLY A 64 -9.23 2.80 3.65
N LEU A 65 -9.01 2.00 4.69
CA LEU A 65 -9.05 2.50 6.07
C LEU A 65 -7.82 3.36 6.30
N TRP A 66 -8.04 4.60 6.75
CA TRP A 66 -6.96 5.52 7.02
C TRP A 66 -7.23 6.38 8.27
N VAL A 67 -6.14 6.75 8.95
CA VAL A 67 -6.15 7.63 10.12
C VAL A 67 -5.28 8.85 9.81
N GLU A 68 -5.71 10.04 10.25
CA GLU A 68 -4.91 11.26 10.21
C GLU A 68 -4.75 11.81 11.61
N VAL A 69 -3.53 12.19 11.97
CA VAL A 69 -3.18 12.78 13.26
C VAL A 69 -2.59 14.16 13.01
N ALA A 70 -3.11 15.17 13.72
CA ALA A 70 -2.53 16.52 13.76
C ALA A 70 -1.48 16.62 14.85
N HIS A 71 -0.36 17.27 14.55
CA HIS A 71 0.78 17.51 15.41
C HIS A 71 1.17 19.00 15.35
N ASP A 72 2.08 19.44 16.19
CA ASP A 72 2.58 20.82 16.16
C ASP A 72 3.29 21.20 14.86
N PHE A 73 3.84 20.20 14.14
CA PHE A 73 4.54 20.40 12.87
C PHE A 73 3.66 20.25 11.62
N GLY A 74 2.44 19.76 11.75
CA GLY A 74 1.56 19.45 10.62
C GLY A 74 0.69 18.25 10.91
N ARG A 75 0.50 17.38 9.91
CA ARG A 75 -0.32 16.17 10.03
C ARG A 75 0.43 14.97 9.49
N THR A 76 0.11 13.80 10.02
CA THR A 76 0.54 12.52 9.45
C THR A 76 -0.66 11.69 9.05
N ARG A 77 -0.51 10.93 7.94
CA ARG A 77 -1.55 10.04 7.43
C ARG A 77 -1.03 8.63 7.35
N TYR A 78 -1.88 7.70 7.79
CA TYR A 78 -1.64 6.26 7.84
C TYR A 78 -2.74 5.58 7.07
N ALA A 79 -2.43 4.84 6.02
CA ALA A 79 -3.42 4.27 5.09
C ALA A 79 -3.29 2.76 4.90
N HIS A 80 -4.27 2.20 4.19
CA HIS A 80 -4.40 0.78 3.84
C HIS A 80 -4.64 -0.16 5.03
N GLY A 81 -5.20 0.34 6.14
CA GLY A 81 -5.54 -0.46 7.32
C GLY A 81 -6.52 -1.59 7.02
N VAL A 82 -6.52 -2.60 7.88
CA VAL A 82 -7.56 -3.64 7.88
C VAL A 82 -8.90 -2.99 8.26
N PRO A 83 -9.99 -3.21 7.49
CA PRO A 83 -11.29 -2.61 7.81
C PRO A 83 -11.73 -2.89 9.25
N GLN A 84 -12.28 -1.88 9.92
CA GLN A 84 -12.83 -1.95 11.29
C GLN A 84 -11.80 -2.16 12.42
N THR A 85 -10.50 -2.02 12.16
CA THR A 85 -9.45 -2.16 13.18
C THR A 85 -8.98 -0.84 13.78
N ALA A 86 -9.60 0.31 13.42
CA ALA A 86 -9.23 1.58 14.01
C ALA A 86 -9.39 1.53 15.55
N ALA A 87 -8.28 1.67 16.26
CA ALA A 87 -8.19 1.64 17.72
C ALA A 87 -8.37 3.02 18.36
N VAL A 88 -8.60 4.04 17.53
CA VAL A 88 -8.74 5.45 17.92
C VAL A 88 -9.99 6.07 17.31
N GLN A 89 -10.39 7.21 17.85
CA GLN A 89 -11.54 7.98 17.33
C GLN A 89 -11.16 9.44 17.08
N VAL A 90 -11.89 10.11 16.20
CA VAL A 90 -11.70 11.55 15.93
C VAL A 90 -11.83 12.37 17.20
N GLY A 91 -10.89 13.29 17.40
CA GLY A 91 -10.79 14.13 18.59
C GLY A 91 -9.96 13.54 19.74
N GLN A 92 -9.55 12.28 19.65
CA GLN A 92 -8.73 11.63 20.66
C GLN A 92 -7.29 12.19 20.64
N ASP A 93 -6.75 12.50 21.81
CA ASP A 93 -5.33 12.78 21.98
C ASP A 93 -4.56 11.45 21.99
N VAL A 94 -3.42 11.41 21.29
CA VAL A 94 -2.57 10.24 21.17
C VAL A 94 -1.12 10.60 21.48
N SER A 95 -0.40 9.67 22.09
CA SER A 95 1.03 9.81 22.35
C SER A 95 1.87 9.05 21.32
N ALA A 96 3.09 9.51 21.05
CA ALA A 96 4.05 8.85 20.16
C ALA A 96 4.13 7.34 20.45
N GLY A 97 4.03 6.52 19.39
CA GLY A 97 4.01 5.06 19.52
C GLY A 97 2.67 4.45 19.94
N GLN A 98 1.60 5.24 20.09
CA GLN A 98 0.26 4.71 20.37
C GLN A 98 -0.30 4.01 19.13
N HIS A 99 -0.93 2.84 19.33
CA HIS A 99 -1.59 2.06 18.30
C HIS A 99 -2.78 2.82 17.70
N LEU A 100 -2.83 2.88 16.36
CA LEU A 100 -3.87 3.56 15.60
C LEU A 100 -4.84 2.59 14.92
N MET A 101 -4.31 1.56 14.28
CA MET A 101 -5.05 0.54 13.53
C MET A 101 -4.14 -0.64 13.19
N ASP A 102 -4.69 -1.72 12.69
CA ASP A 102 -3.93 -2.81 12.10
C ASP A 102 -3.70 -2.54 10.61
N GLY A 103 -2.48 -2.72 10.17
CA GLY A 103 -2.08 -2.55 8.78
C GLY A 103 -2.59 -3.66 7.88
N GLY A 104 -2.98 -3.31 6.66
CA GLY A 104 -3.60 -4.23 5.72
C GLY A 104 -3.30 -3.89 4.26
N THR A 105 -4.31 -4.07 3.41
CA THR A 105 -4.23 -3.84 1.96
C THR A 105 -5.54 -3.26 1.41
N SER A 106 -6.30 -2.50 2.21
CA SER A 106 -7.57 -1.92 1.77
C SER A 106 -7.36 -0.71 0.86
N GLY A 107 -8.36 -0.38 0.04
CA GLY A 107 -8.28 0.70 -0.94
C GLY A 107 -7.43 0.36 -2.17
N PHE A 108 -6.77 1.36 -2.75
CA PHE A 108 -5.88 1.16 -3.91
C PHE A 108 -4.51 0.66 -3.45
N SER A 109 -4.37 -0.66 -3.34
CA SER A 109 -3.17 -1.34 -2.82
C SER A 109 -2.91 -2.64 -3.59
N THR A 110 -1.65 -2.99 -3.78
CA THR A 110 -1.22 -4.23 -4.45
C THR A 110 -0.79 -5.34 -3.48
N GLY A 111 -0.73 -5.04 -2.19
CA GLY A 111 -0.32 -5.99 -1.15
C GLY A 111 -0.24 -5.33 0.22
N PRO A 112 -0.08 -6.08 1.32
CA PRO A 112 -0.07 -5.51 2.67
C PRO A 112 1.10 -4.55 2.89
N HIS A 113 0.79 -3.28 3.18
CA HIS A 113 1.75 -2.23 3.50
C HIS A 113 1.07 -1.06 4.23
N LEU A 114 1.85 -0.24 4.90
CA LEU A 114 1.47 1.08 5.36
C LEU A 114 1.90 2.11 4.32
N HIS A 115 0.97 2.87 3.77
CA HIS A 115 1.27 4.13 3.11
C HIS A 115 1.28 5.25 4.16
N PHE A 116 2.43 5.90 4.33
CA PHE A 116 2.67 6.93 5.34
C PHE A 116 3.02 8.27 4.70
N GLU A 117 2.30 9.34 5.09
CA GLU A 117 2.55 10.70 4.62
C GLU A 117 2.80 11.67 5.77
N ILE A 118 3.67 12.67 5.54
CA ILE A 118 3.75 13.89 6.33
C ILE A 118 3.12 15.02 5.51
N ARG A 119 2.18 15.74 6.12
CA ARG A 119 1.47 16.85 5.49
C ARG A 119 1.64 18.13 6.27
N VAL A 120 1.94 19.23 5.56
CA VAL A 120 2.06 20.56 6.13
C VAL A 120 1.07 21.51 5.45
N SER A 121 0.58 22.51 6.19
CA SER A 121 -0.44 23.45 5.66
C SER A 121 0.16 24.57 4.82
N ASP A 122 1.39 24.97 5.13
CA ASP A 122 2.07 26.11 4.52
C ASP A 122 3.59 25.94 4.55
N GLN A 123 4.30 26.78 3.82
CA GLN A 123 5.76 26.93 3.83
C GLN A 123 6.53 25.58 3.85
N PRO A 124 6.27 24.65 2.91
CA PRO A 124 6.96 23.35 2.88
C PRO A 124 8.47 23.50 2.71
N GLU A 125 8.94 24.62 2.12
CA GLU A 125 10.35 24.94 1.89
C GLU A 125 11.15 25.03 3.20
N ARG A 126 10.51 25.38 4.32
CA ARG A 126 11.19 25.47 5.63
C ARG A 126 11.74 24.14 6.13
N TYR A 127 11.26 23.05 5.57
CA TYR A 127 11.72 21.71 5.93
C TYR A 127 12.94 21.26 5.14
N GLY A 128 13.31 21.97 4.05
CA GLY A 128 14.50 21.67 3.26
C GLY A 128 14.43 20.32 2.52
N VAL A 129 13.23 19.83 2.24
CA VAL A 129 12.99 18.54 1.57
C VAL A 129 12.07 18.73 0.37
N GLU A 130 11.99 17.72 -0.49
CA GLU A 130 11.04 17.73 -1.60
C GLU A 130 9.60 17.72 -1.11
N TYR A 131 8.70 18.33 -1.90
CA TYR A 131 7.28 18.40 -1.58
C TYR A 131 6.39 18.36 -2.82
N TYR A 132 5.14 17.92 -2.63
CA TYR A 132 4.07 18.00 -3.60
C TYR A 132 2.88 18.78 -3.04
N ALA A 133 2.32 19.71 -3.82
CA ALA A 133 1.07 20.37 -3.50
C ALA A 133 -0.09 19.37 -3.58
N THR A 134 -0.99 19.41 -2.60
CA THR A 134 -2.20 18.59 -2.61
C THR A 134 -3.37 19.39 -3.17
N ARG A 135 -4.43 18.70 -3.62
CA ARG A 135 -5.66 19.35 -4.13
C ARG A 135 -6.39 20.17 -3.06
N TRP A 136 -6.06 19.99 -1.78
CA TRP A 136 -6.75 20.61 -0.65
C TRP A 136 -5.95 21.72 0.03
N GLY A 137 -4.96 22.30 -0.67
CA GLY A 137 -4.21 23.46 -0.20
C GLY A 137 -3.20 23.14 0.92
N SER A 138 -2.79 21.89 1.05
CA SER A 138 -1.68 21.44 1.89
C SER A 138 -0.57 20.87 1.02
N PHE A 139 0.55 20.49 1.63
CA PHE A 139 1.68 19.89 0.94
C PHE A 139 2.05 18.57 1.59
N CYS A 140 2.33 17.54 0.78
CA CYS A 140 3.07 16.36 1.25
C CYS A 140 4.55 16.67 1.15
N ILE A 141 5.32 16.27 2.14
CA ILE A 141 6.79 16.41 2.17
C ILE A 141 7.44 15.03 2.29
N ASP A 142 8.66 14.88 1.77
CA ASP A 142 9.42 13.62 1.91
C ASP A 142 9.61 13.26 3.39
N PRO A 143 9.11 12.11 3.86
CA PRO A 143 9.27 11.68 5.25
C PRO A 143 10.72 11.31 5.62
N GLY A 144 11.53 10.93 4.63
CA GLY A 144 12.83 10.29 4.82
C GLY A 144 13.73 10.97 5.85
N PRO A 145 14.01 12.29 5.74
CA PRO A 145 14.88 12.98 6.67
C PRO A 145 14.39 13.07 8.12
N PHE A 146 13.13 12.76 8.38
CA PHE A 146 12.50 12.86 9.73
C PHE A 146 12.31 11.51 10.39
N MET A 147 12.41 10.43 9.61
CA MET A 147 12.23 9.08 10.11
C MET A 147 13.53 8.55 10.72
N PRO A 148 13.47 7.82 11.85
CA PRO A 148 14.61 7.04 12.30
C PRO A 148 14.98 6.05 11.19
N ALA A 149 16.27 5.76 11.03
CA ALA A 149 16.71 4.73 10.09
C ALA A 149 15.98 3.41 10.45
N PRO A 150 15.17 2.85 9.54
CA PRO A 150 14.56 1.55 9.80
C PRO A 150 15.69 0.52 10.01
N HIS A 151 15.51 -0.41 10.96
CA HIS A 151 16.46 -1.49 11.15
C HIS A 151 16.52 -2.34 9.88
N GLY A 152 17.53 -2.10 9.06
CA GLY A 152 17.72 -2.67 7.73
C GLY A 152 18.38 -1.69 6.75
N ALA A 153 18.26 -0.38 6.99
CA ALA A 153 18.94 0.65 6.20
C ALA A 153 20.40 0.91 6.64
N GLY A 154 20.92 0.17 7.60
CA GLY A 154 22.24 0.40 8.20
C GLY A 154 22.97 -0.87 8.63
N ARG A 155 22.73 -2.00 7.98
CA ARG A 155 23.76 -3.03 7.92
C ARG A 155 24.60 -2.70 6.70
N ASP A 156 25.70 -2.03 6.98
CA ASP A 156 26.94 -2.16 6.23
C ASP A 156 27.38 -3.62 6.39
N ILE A 157 26.62 -4.51 5.77
CA ILE A 157 27.06 -5.87 5.52
C ILE A 157 27.92 -5.70 4.27
N GLY A 158 29.22 -5.56 4.49
CA GLY A 158 30.22 -5.84 3.48
C GLY A 158 30.10 -7.29 3.02
N ASP A 159 29.02 -7.59 2.39
CA ASP A 159 28.75 -8.85 1.72
C ASP A 159 28.38 -8.52 0.27
N ASP A 160 29.39 -8.62 -0.59
CA ASP A 160 29.28 -8.50 -2.06
C ASP A 160 28.21 -9.43 -2.67
N ASN A 161 27.55 -10.22 -1.83
CA ASN A 161 26.58 -11.25 -2.19
C ASN A 161 25.10 -10.83 -1.99
N VAL A 162 24.81 -9.70 -1.32
CA VAL A 162 23.41 -9.28 -1.09
C VAL A 162 22.78 -8.71 -2.36
N ASP A 163 23.50 -7.91 -3.12
CA ASP A 163 23.01 -7.35 -4.37
C ASP A 163 22.76 -8.43 -5.42
N GLU A 164 23.61 -9.46 -5.46
CA GLU A 164 23.41 -10.62 -6.34
C GLU A 164 22.20 -11.45 -5.91
N ARG A 165 21.99 -11.65 -4.59
CA ARG A 165 20.82 -12.36 -4.05
C ARG A 165 19.53 -11.59 -4.27
N VAL A 166 19.52 -10.25 -4.08
CA VAL A 166 18.37 -9.39 -4.35
C VAL A 166 18.04 -9.43 -5.85
N SER A 167 19.04 -9.27 -6.71
CA SER A 167 18.86 -9.34 -8.17
C SER A 167 18.31 -10.70 -8.60
N LYS A 168 18.74 -11.78 -7.98
CA LYS A 168 18.22 -13.13 -8.24
C LYS A 168 16.77 -13.29 -7.81
N LEU A 169 16.42 -12.83 -6.60
CA LEU A 169 15.05 -12.88 -6.08
C LEU A 169 14.10 -12.03 -6.93
N GLU A 170 14.53 -10.85 -7.37
CA GLU A 170 13.77 -10.01 -8.28
C GLU A 170 13.56 -10.68 -9.65
N ALA A 171 14.57 -11.39 -10.17
CA ALA A 171 14.45 -12.14 -11.41
C ALA A 171 13.49 -13.33 -11.26
N GLU A 172 13.55 -14.05 -10.13
CA GLU A 172 12.61 -15.13 -9.81
C GLU A 172 11.18 -14.61 -9.70
N LEU A 173 10.97 -13.49 -8.98
CA LEU A 173 9.67 -12.85 -8.83
C LEU A 173 9.10 -12.37 -10.19
N ARG A 174 9.93 -11.78 -11.07
CA ARG A 174 9.53 -11.42 -12.43
C ARG A 174 9.12 -12.65 -13.24
N SER A 175 9.86 -13.74 -13.10
CA SER A 175 9.55 -15.02 -13.77
C SER A 175 8.22 -15.62 -13.30
N GLU A 176 7.97 -15.59 -11.98
CA GLU A 176 6.69 -16.05 -11.42
C GLU A 176 5.50 -15.19 -11.86
N ARG A 177 5.67 -13.86 -11.86
CA ARG A 177 4.65 -12.94 -12.38
C ARG A 177 4.35 -13.20 -13.85
N ALA A 178 5.38 -13.36 -14.69
CA ALA A 178 5.21 -13.69 -16.10
C ALA A 178 4.50 -15.03 -16.31
N ARG A 179 4.78 -16.03 -15.47
CA ARG A 179 4.06 -17.32 -15.50
C ARG A 179 2.59 -17.16 -15.07
N ALA A 180 2.32 -16.37 -14.05
CA ALA A 180 0.96 -16.09 -13.59
C ALA A 180 0.15 -15.35 -14.66
N GLU A 181 0.72 -14.34 -15.32
CA GLU A 181 0.10 -13.64 -16.44
C GLU A 181 -0.17 -14.58 -17.65
N LEU A 182 0.81 -15.43 -17.99
CA LEU A 182 0.63 -16.41 -19.07
C LEU A 182 -0.48 -17.42 -18.74
N ASN A 183 -0.55 -17.89 -17.50
CA ASN A 183 -1.60 -18.79 -17.04
C ASN A 183 -2.97 -18.11 -17.05
N TYR A 184 -3.03 -16.85 -16.62
CA TYR A 184 -4.25 -16.03 -16.67
C TYR A 184 -4.72 -15.84 -18.13
N THR A 185 -3.81 -15.51 -19.05
CA THR A 185 -4.14 -15.37 -20.48
C THR A 185 -4.67 -16.67 -21.05
N LYS A 186 -4.01 -17.80 -20.77
CA LYS A 186 -4.47 -19.13 -21.23
C LYS A 186 -5.84 -19.51 -20.64
N MET A 187 -6.11 -19.12 -19.42
CA MET A 187 -7.41 -19.32 -18.77
C MET A 187 -8.50 -18.50 -19.47
N ILE A 188 -8.22 -17.22 -19.77
CA ILE A 188 -9.15 -16.33 -20.51
C ILE A 188 -9.43 -16.89 -21.93
N ASP A 189 -8.40 -17.34 -22.64
CA ASP A 189 -8.53 -17.94 -23.97
C ASP A 189 -9.41 -19.22 -23.89
N ALA A 190 -9.13 -20.10 -22.93
CA ALA A 190 -9.93 -21.31 -22.72
C ALA A 190 -11.40 -21.02 -22.35
N MET A 191 -11.65 -19.93 -21.59
CA MET A 191 -13.00 -19.46 -21.29
C MET A 191 -13.69 -18.89 -22.53
N GLY A 192 -12.94 -18.18 -23.39
CA GLY A 192 -13.44 -17.72 -24.69
C GLY A 192 -13.86 -18.87 -25.59
N ASP A 193 -13.06 -19.93 -25.66
CA ASP A 193 -13.35 -21.15 -26.43
C ASP A 193 -14.62 -21.88 -25.96
N LEU A 194 -14.94 -21.77 -24.65
CA LEU A 194 -16.17 -22.30 -24.05
C LEU A 194 -17.38 -21.34 -24.16
N GLY A 195 -17.21 -20.18 -24.82
CA GLY A 195 -18.26 -19.20 -25.07
C GLY A 195 -18.57 -18.27 -23.89
N PHE A 196 -17.64 -18.16 -22.91
CA PHE A 196 -17.72 -17.11 -21.91
C PHE A 196 -17.25 -15.79 -22.49
N THR A 197 -17.95 -14.71 -22.22
CA THR A 197 -17.50 -13.36 -22.58
C THR A 197 -17.07 -12.60 -21.31
N VAL A 198 -16.11 -11.68 -21.42
CA VAL A 198 -15.67 -10.80 -20.32
C VAL A 198 -16.86 -10.07 -19.66
N ARG A 199 -17.95 -9.88 -20.40
CA ARG A 199 -19.21 -9.31 -19.90
C ARG A 199 -19.95 -10.19 -18.92
N SER A 200 -19.86 -11.53 -19.05
CA SER A 200 -20.48 -12.48 -18.10
C SER A 200 -19.70 -12.57 -16.79
N MET A 201 -18.39 -12.27 -16.80
CA MET A 201 -17.54 -12.31 -15.62
C MET A 201 -17.74 -11.07 -14.71
N ASN A 202 -18.00 -9.89 -15.28
CA ASN A 202 -18.25 -8.66 -14.51
C ASN A 202 -19.64 -8.58 -13.84
N ARG A 203 -20.52 -9.55 -14.12
CA ARG A 203 -21.82 -9.70 -13.45
C ARG A 203 -21.80 -10.68 -12.29
N ALA A 204 -20.64 -11.09 -11.81
CA ALA A 204 -20.48 -12.08 -10.73
C ALA A 204 -21.06 -11.66 -9.36
N GLY A 205 -21.72 -10.48 -9.26
CA GLY A 205 -22.58 -10.13 -8.12
C GLY A 205 -23.92 -10.89 -8.11
N ASP A 206 -24.40 -11.38 -9.26
CA ASP A 206 -25.75 -11.95 -9.42
C ASP A 206 -25.77 -13.49 -9.57
N GLY A 207 -24.64 -14.17 -9.37
CA GLY A 207 -24.50 -15.61 -9.60
C GLY A 207 -24.26 -15.97 -11.07
N ILE A 208 -23.61 -17.11 -11.30
CA ILE A 208 -23.35 -17.64 -12.64
C ILE A 208 -24.67 -18.16 -13.22
N PRO A 209 -25.10 -17.73 -14.43
CA PRO A 209 -26.29 -18.22 -15.06
C PRO A 209 -26.32 -19.76 -15.12
N SER A 210 -27.50 -20.36 -14.95
CA SER A 210 -27.69 -21.83 -14.94
C SER A 210 -27.13 -22.53 -16.16
N ASP A 211 -27.15 -21.85 -17.31
CA ASP A 211 -26.69 -22.36 -18.61
C ASP A 211 -25.14 -22.42 -18.72
N ASP A 212 -24.44 -21.67 -17.88
CA ASP A 212 -22.97 -21.62 -17.84
C ASP A 212 -22.36 -22.53 -16.74
N GLN A 213 -23.17 -23.06 -15.83
CA GLN A 213 -22.74 -23.98 -14.75
C GLN A 213 -22.00 -25.25 -15.29
N PRO A 214 -22.50 -25.93 -16.34
CA PRO A 214 -21.78 -27.08 -16.90
C PRO A 214 -20.42 -26.71 -17.50
N LYS A 215 -20.30 -25.53 -18.14
CA LYS A 215 -19.05 -25.03 -18.72
C LYS A 215 -18.02 -24.71 -17.65
N LEU A 216 -18.47 -24.18 -16.50
CA LEU A 216 -17.60 -23.91 -15.36
C LEU A 216 -17.06 -25.19 -14.72
N ALA A 217 -17.88 -26.25 -14.65
CA ALA A 217 -17.47 -27.57 -14.16
C ALA A 217 -16.38 -28.17 -15.06
N GLU A 218 -16.55 -28.11 -16.38
CA GLU A 218 -15.57 -28.58 -17.37
C GLU A 218 -14.23 -27.78 -17.26
N LEU A 219 -14.31 -26.47 -17.03
CA LEU A 219 -13.14 -25.61 -16.84
C LEU A 219 -12.37 -26.00 -15.57
N ASN A 220 -13.09 -26.20 -14.45
CA ASN A 220 -12.52 -26.62 -13.18
C ASN A 220 -11.82 -27.98 -13.28
N GLU A 221 -12.40 -28.93 -14.02
CA GLU A 221 -11.81 -30.25 -14.24
C GLU A 221 -10.54 -30.17 -15.11
N LYS A 222 -10.57 -29.35 -16.18
CA LYS A 222 -9.44 -29.13 -17.09
C LYS A 222 -8.24 -28.45 -16.41
N TRP A 223 -8.48 -27.62 -15.40
CA TRP A 223 -7.45 -26.80 -14.72
C TRP A 223 -7.13 -27.27 -13.28
N ALA A 224 -7.83 -28.29 -12.77
CA ALA A 224 -7.55 -28.86 -11.45
C ALA A 224 -6.08 -29.32 -11.36
N GLY A 225 -5.31 -28.73 -10.45
CA GLY A 225 -3.91 -29.05 -10.20
C GLY A 225 -2.90 -28.42 -11.18
N LYS A 226 -3.30 -27.42 -12.01
CA LYS A 226 -2.42 -26.70 -12.94
C LYS A 226 -2.17 -25.24 -12.56
N ILE A 227 -2.76 -24.76 -11.45
CA ILE A 227 -2.58 -23.44 -10.86
C ILE A 227 -1.80 -23.57 -9.56
#